data_f53331d007465b3db76da14adf7f65db
#
_entry.id   f53331d007465b3db76da14adf7f65db
#
_cell.length_a   1.000
_cell.length_b   1.000
_cell.length_c   1.000
_cell.angle_alpha   90.00
_cell.angle_beta   90.00
_cell.angle_gamma   90.00
#
_symmetry.space_group_name_H-M   'P 1'
#
loop_
_entity.id
_entity.type
_entity.pdbx_description
1 polymer ?
#
loop_
_entity_poly.entity_id
_entity_poly.type
_entity_poly.pdbx_seq_one_letter_code
_entity_poly.pdbx_strand_id
1 'polypeptide(L)'
;LGLRVMGDIGCYTLAALPPLSGMDACLCMGASIGMASGAERAQGRAFSHGTVAVLGDSTFLHSGITPLIDAVYNQEAITVLILDNRITGMTGHQQNPSTGLDIHNAPAPAVDLEKLCLACGVSHVTVVDPFDLKAMEQALKDETARDAVSVVIARRPCALLEKTTEPPYRIDNCK
;
A
#
# COMPACT_ATOMS: atom_id res chain seq x y z
N LEU A 1 14.24 8.91 -2.31
CA LEU A 1 14.28 7.78 -3.25
C LEU A 1 14.00 8.20 -4.69
N GLY A 2 13.32 9.35 -4.91
CA GLY A 2 12.96 9.81 -6.26
C GLY A 2 11.99 8.88 -6.99
N LEU A 3 11.12 8.19 -6.24
CA LEU A 3 10.12 7.27 -6.78
C LEU A 3 8.96 8.03 -7.41
N ARG A 4 8.35 7.44 -8.42
CA ARG A 4 7.05 7.86 -8.96
C ARG A 4 5.96 7.10 -8.23
N VAL A 5 4.97 7.81 -7.73
CA VAL A 5 3.92 7.24 -6.89
C VAL A 5 2.57 7.34 -7.60
N MET A 6 2.07 6.20 -8.06
CA MET A 6 0.70 6.04 -8.53
C MET A 6 -0.16 5.70 -7.31
N GLY A 7 -0.87 6.70 -6.82
CA GLY A 7 -1.63 6.59 -5.58
C GLY A 7 -3.07 6.14 -5.77
N ASP A 8 -3.69 5.89 -4.65
CA ASP A 8 -5.07 5.48 -4.53
C ASP A 8 -5.80 6.31 -3.46
N ILE A 9 -7.04 6.03 -3.15
CA ILE A 9 -7.84 6.79 -2.18
C ILE A 9 -7.78 6.12 -0.81
N GLY A 10 -7.31 6.87 0.18
CA GLY A 10 -7.20 6.47 1.58
C GLY A 10 -6.62 7.61 2.42
N CYS A 11 -6.40 7.40 3.72
CA CYS A 11 -5.75 8.41 4.58
C CYS A 11 -4.39 8.84 4.02
N TYR A 12 -3.66 7.94 3.38
CA TYR A 12 -2.38 8.20 2.72
C TYR A 12 -2.48 9.12 1.49
N THR A 13 -3.66 9.32 0.91
CA THR A 13 -3.87 10.29 -0.18
C THR A 13 -3.52 11.72 0.25
N LEU A 14 -3.60 12.02 1.56
CA LEU A 14 -3.18 13.31 2.09
C LEU A 14 -1.69 13.59 1.88
N ALA A 15 -0.88 12.56 1.64
CA ALA A 15 0.54 12.75 1.29
C ALA A 15 0.73 13.48 -0.06
N ALA A 16 -0.30 13.59 -0.91
CA ALA A 16 -0.27 14.40 -2.12
C ALA A 16 -0.11 15.90 -1.82
N LEU A 17 -0.51 16.33 -0.63
CA LEU A 17 -0.47 17.73 -0.22
C LEU A 17 0.92 18.15 0.29
N PRO A 18 1.29 19.44 0.18
CA PRO A 18 2.48 19.97 0.84
C PRO A 18 2.42 19.75 2.38
N PRO A 19 3.55 19.53 3.04
CA PRO A 19 4.94 19.59 2.51
C PRO A 19 5.42 18.30 1.83
N LEU A 20 4.65 17.20 1.88
CA LEU A 20 5.11 15.90 1.41
C LEU A 20 5.13 15.81 -0.13
N SER A 21 4.08 16.28 -0.80
CA SER A 21 3.93 16.22 -2.27
C SER A 21 4.36 14.84 -2.83
N GLY A 22 3.99 13.78 -2.10
CA GLY A 22 4.51 12.43 -2.25
C GLY A 22 3.66 11.53 -3.17
N MET A 23 2.87 12.13 -4.09
CA MET A 23 2.01 11.38 -4.99
C MET A 23 1.96 12.09 -6.35
N ASP A 24 2.25 11.37 -7.43
CA ASP A 24 2.31 11.92 -8.79
C ASP A 24 0.95 11.83 -9.50
N ALA A 25 0.17 10.79 -9.24
CA ALA A 25 -1.15 10.60 -9.82
C ALA A 25 -2.10 9.85 -8.87
N CYS A 26 -3.39 10.19 -8.95
CA CYS A 26 -4.47 9.49 -8.23
C CYS A 26 -5.77 9.66 -9.03
N LEU A 27 -6.50 8.58 -9.31
CA LEU A 27 -7.77 8.61 -10.01
C LEU A 27 -8.94 8.20 -9.12
N CYS A 28 -8.99 6.94 -8.72
CA CYS A 28 -10.07 6.37 -7.90
C CYS A 28 -9.56 5.17 -7.13
N MET A 29 -10.38 4.66 -6.20
CA MET A 29 -10.04 3.46 -5.42
C MET A 29 -9.78 2.27 -6.33
N GLY A 30 -8.59 1.64 -6.19
CA GLY A 30 -8.16 0.48 -6.97
C GLY A 30 -7.45 0.80 -8.28
N ALA A 31 -7.30 2.07 -8.66
CA ALA A 31 -6.70 2.44 -9.94
C ALA A 31 -5.16 2.44 -9.92
N SER A 32 -4.51 2.46 -8.77
CA SER A 32 -3.06 2.64 -8.66
C SER A 32 -2.25 1.63 -9.45
N ILE A 33 -2.59 0.34 -9.35
CA ILE A 33 -1.90 -0.73 -10.09
C ILE A 33 -2.12 -0.55 -11.60
N GLY A 34 -3.38 -0.34 -12.04
CA GLY A 34 -3.69 -0.12 -13.45
C GLY A 34 -3.02 1.13 -14.04
N MET A 35 -2.85 2.20 -13.23
CA MET A 35 -2.09 3.38 -13.66
C MET A 35 -0.61 3.07 -13.84
N ALA A 36 0.01 2.31 -12.92
CA ALA A 36 1.40 1.91 -13.04
C ALA A 36 1.62 1.01 -14.27
N SER A 37 0.74 0.02 -14.48
CA SER A 37 0.73 -0.85 -15.67
C SER A 37 0.58 -0.05 -16.97
N GLY A 38 -0.38 0.87 -17.01
CA GLY A 38 -0.60 1.74 -18.17
C GLY A 38 0.59 2.64 -18.47
N ALA A 39 1.25 3.15 -17.43
CA ALA A 39 2.44 3.97 -17.58
C ALA A 39 3.64 3.15 -18.11
N GLU A 40 3.85 1.92 -17.64
CA GLU A 40 4.86 1.02 -18.19
C GLU A 40 4.63 0.75 -19.67
N ARG A 41 3.39 0.44 -20.08
CA ARG A 41 3.05 0.19 -21.48
C ARG A 41 3.24 1.41 -22.37
N ALA A 42 2.97 2.61 -21.84
CA ALA A 42 3.09 3.85 -22.59
C ALA A 42 4.54 4.37 -22.69
N GLN A 43 5.33 4.20 -21.63
CA GLN A 43 6.67 4.79 -21.49
C GLN A 43 7.80 3.76 -21.60
N GLY A 44 7.46 2.48 -21.57
CA GLY A 44 8.40 1.37 -21.58
C GLY A 44 8.89 0.97 -20.19
N ARG A 45 9.50 -0.21 -20.12
CA ARG A 45 9.92 -0.88 -18.87
C ARG A 45 10.90 -0.07 -18.02
N ALA A 46 11.74 0.75 -18.65
CA ALA A 46 12.64 1.63 -17.92
C ALA A 46 11.89 2.69 -17.07
N PHE A 47 10.65 3.01 -17.41
CA PHE A 47 9.82 3.92 -16.63
C PHE A 47 9.28 3.26 -15.37
N SER A 48 8.97 1.97 -15.38
CA SER A 48 8.43 1.26 -14.22
C SER A 48 9.46 1.03 -13.12
N HIS A 49 10.75 0.96 -13.45
CA HIS A 49 11.80 1.03 -12.43
C HIS A 49 11.69 2.34 -11.65
N GLY A 50 11.47 2.24 -10.34
CA GLY A 50 11.18 3.38 -9.47
C GLY A 50 9.73 3.89 -9.54
N THR A 51 8.80 3.14 -10.15
CA THR A 51 7.36 3.40 -10.07
C THR A 51 6.71 2.49 -9.04
N VAL A 52 5.93 3.07 -8.13
CA VAL A 52 5.24 2.36 -7.05
C VAL A 52 3.74 2.63 -7.14
N ALA A 53 2.95 1.56 -7.22
CA ALA A 53 1.50 1.63 -7.06
C ALA A 53 1.15 1.48 -5.57
N VAL A 54 0.56 2.50 -4.96
CA VAL A 54 0.24 2.52 -3.52
C VAL A 54 -1.25 2.38 -3.31
N LEU A 55 -1.66 1.45 -2.44
CA LEU A 55 -3.06 1.27 -2.06
C LEU A 55 -3.18 0.68 -0.64
N GLY A 56 -4.33 0.87 0.00
CA GLY A 56 -4.62 0.29 1.31
C GLY A 56 -5.05 -1.17 1.22
N ASP A 57 -4.99 -1.88 2.35
CA ASP A 57 -5.40 -3.29 2.49
C ASP A 57 -6.85 -3.52 2.07
N SER A 58 -7.78 -2.69 2.52
CA SER A 58 -9.19 -2.76 2.13
C SER A 58 -9.38 -2.56 0.63
N THR A 59 -8.74 -1.55 0.04
CA THR A 59 -8.79 -1.27 -1.40
C THR A 59 -8.19 -2.42 -2.20
N PHE A 60 -7.08 -2.99 -1.75
CA PHE A 60 -6.46 -4.15 -2.39
C PHE A 60 -7.45 -5.33 -2.47
N LEU A 61 -8.13 -5.65 -1.36
CA LEU A 61 -9.08 -6.77 -1.29
C LEU A 61 -10.30 -6.57 -2.17
N HIS A 62 -10.80 -5.35 -2.36
CA HIS A 62 -12.00 -5.14 -3.18
C HIS A 62 -11.71 -4.87 -4.66
N SER A 63 -10.55 -4.32 -5.03
CA SER A 63 -10.26 -3.96 -6.44
C SER A 63 -8.80 -4.05 -6.87
N GLY A 64 -7.86 -4.37 -5.96
CA GLY A 64 -6.44 -4.50 -6.29
C GLY A 64 -6.02 -5.89 -6.79
N ILE A 65 -6.77 -6.94 -6.48
CA ILE A 65 -6.43 -8.34 -6.82
C ILE A 65 -6.43 -8.53 -8.34
N THR A 66 -7.49 -8.09 -9.02
CA THR A 66 -7.63 -8.26 -10.48
C THR A 66 -6.52 -7.59 -11.26
N PRO A 67 -6.19 -6.30 -11.05
CA PRO A 67 -5.08 -5.67 -11.76
C PRO A 67 -3.71 -6.23 -11.35
N LEU A 68 -3.54 -6.78 -10.13
CA LEU A 68 -2.31 -7.47 -9.77
C LEU A 68 -2.12 -8.75 -10.59
N ILE A 69 -3.18 -9.55 -10.77
CA ILE A 69 -3.15 -10.74 -11.63
C ILE A 69 -2.83 -10.35 -13.06
N ASP A 70 -3.42 -9.26 -13.58
CA ASP A 70 -3.15 -8.77 -14.94
C ASP A 70 -1.68 -8.36 -15.11
N ALA A 71 -1.12 -7.62 -14.14
CA ALA A 71 0.27 -7.21 -14.16
C ALA A 71 1.24 -8.42 -14.15
N VAL A 72 0.96 -9.44 -13.34
CA VAL A 72 1.75 -10.67 -13.30
C VAL A 72 1.64 -11.42 -14.62
N TYR A 73 0.42 -11.59 -15.15
CA TYR A 73 0.17 -12.27 -16.41
C TYR A 73 0.92 -11.61 -17.59
N ASN A 74 0.99 -10.29 -17.58
CA ASN A 74 1.67 -9.51 -18.62
C ASN A 74 3.17 -9.29 -18.33
N GLN A 75 3.71 -9.89 -17.26
CA GLN A 75 5.13 -9.82 -16.87
C GLN A 75 5.65 -8.38 -16.74
N GLU A 76 4.86 -7.52 -16.13
CA GLU A 76 5.23 -6.12 -15.91
C GLU A 76 6.32 -5.99 -14.83
N ALA A 77 7.02 -4.85 -14.78
CA ALA A 77 8.09 -4.58 -13.82
C ALA A 77 7.68 -3.50 -12.80
N ILE A 78 6.45 -3.58 -12.29
CA ILE A 78 5.92 -2.61 -11.33
C ILE A 78 6.06 -3.11 -9.89
N THR A 79 6.21 -2.18 -8.96
CA THR A 79 6.17 -2.46 -7.52
C THR A 79 4.84 -2.02 -6.93
N VAL A 80 4.18 -2.91 -6.19
CA VAL A 80 2.93 -2.61 -5.49
C VAL A 80 3.20 -2.48 -3.99
N LEU A 81 2.83 -1.34 -3.41
CA LEU A 81 2.93 -1.09 -1.98
C LEU A 81 1.53 -1.18 -1.35
N ILE A 82 1.29 -2.22 -0.56
CA ILE A 82 0.05 -2.40 0.20
C ILE A 82 0.25 -1.85 1.61
N LEU A 83 -0.56 -0.86 1.98
CA LEU A 83 -0.58 -0.28 3.32
C LEU A 83 -1.56 -1.08 4.19
N ASP A 84 -1.05 -2.08 4.90
CA ASP A 84 -1.83 -2.99 5.76
C ASP A 84 -1.93 -2.40 7.18
N ASN A 85 -2.92 -1.53 7.38
CA ASN A 85 -3.19 -0.91 8.67
C ASN A 85 -4.30 -1.61 9.47
N ARG A 86 -4.76 -2.77 9.01
CA ARG A 86 -5.76 -3.61 9.68
C ARG A 86 -7.11 -2.93 9.89
N ILE A 87 -7.47 -1.94 9.07
CA ILE A 87 -8.77 -1.26 9.18
C ILE A 87 -9.08 -0.47 7.91
N THR A 88 -10.35 -0.32 7.55
CA THR A 88 -10.81 0.65 6.57
C THR A 88 -10.98 2.00 7.27
N GLY A 89 -9.88 2.78 7.35
CA GLY A 89 -9.79 3.93 8.26
C GLY A 89 -10.60 5.15 7.85
N MET A 90 -10.45 5.60 6.60
CA MET A 90 -10.97 6.90 6.13
C MET A 90 -12.50 7.04 6.25
N THR A 91 -13.25 5.96 6.12
CA THR A 91 -14.71 5.95 6.09
C THR A 91 -15.36 5.65 7.45
N GLY A 92 -14.59 5.58 8.53
CA GLY A 92 -15.10 5.42 9.89
C GLY A 92 -14.68 4.11 10.57
N HIS A 93 -13.53 3.58 10.23
CA HIS A 93 -12.92 2.42 10.90
C HIS A 93 -13.74 1.13 10.78
N GLN A 94 -14.19 0.82 9.57
CA GLN A 94 -14.89 -0.44 9.29
C GLN A 94 -13.92 -1.62 9.24
N GLN A 95 -14.42 -2.79 9.65
CA GLN A 95 -13.71 -4.04 9.43
C GLN A 95 -13.59 -4.35 7.94
N ASN A 96 -12.54 -5.08 7.58
CA ASN A 96 -12.34 -5.60 6.24
C ASN A 96 -11.85 -7.07 6.32
N PRO A 97 -11.83 -7.83 5.23
CA PRO A 97 -11.49 -9.25 5.28
C PRO A 97 -10.10 -9.60 5.83
N SER A 98 -9.17 -8.64 5.97
CA SER A 98 -7.85 -8.88 6.57
C SER A 98 -7.82 -8.73 8.10
N THR A 99 -8.87 -8.16 8.71
CA THR A 99 -8.86 -7.81 10.14
C THR A 99 -9.08 -9.00 11.07
N GLY A 100 -9.73 -10.06 10.61
CA GLY A 100 -10.12 -11.21 11.44
C GLY A 100 -11.41 -10.99 12.24
N LEU A 101 -12.16 -9.95 11.91
CA LEU A 101 -13.46 -9.62 12.49
C LEU A 101 -14.49 -9.39 11.37
N ASP A 102 -15.73 -9.79 11.62
CA ASP A 102 -16.86 -9.50 10.75
C ASP A 102 -17.45 -8.08 11.00
N ILE A 103 -18.52 -7.74 10.29
CA ILE A 103 -19.20 -6.44 10.41
C ILE A 103 -19.82 -6.21 11.79
N HIS A 104 -20.01 -7.25 12.61
CA HIS A 104 -20.51 -7.19 13.97
C HIS A 104 -19.38 -7.23 15.02
N ASN A 105 -18.12 -7.18 14.57
CA ASN A 105 -16.91 -7.35 15.39
C ASN A 105 -16.82 -8.73 16.06
N ALA A 106 -17.47 -9.74 15.50
CA ALA A 106 -17.29 -11.12 15.92
C ALA A 106 -16.08 -11.75 15.21
N PRO A 107 -15.37 -12.72 15.84
CA PRO A 107 -14.25 -13.41 15.19
C PRO A 107 -14.63 -14.04 13.86
N ALA A 108 -13.85 -13.76 12.82
CA ALA A 108 -14.04 -14.27 11.47
C ALA A 108 -12.69 -14.68 10.84
N PRO A 109 -12.69 -15.54 9.81
CA PRO A 109 -11.47 -15.87 9.08
C PRO A 109 -10.82 -14.60 8.48
N ALA A 110 -9.52 -14.42 8.73
CA ALA A 110 -8.76 -13.32 8.13
C ALA A 110 -8.10 -13.76 6.82
N VAL A 111 -8.16 -12.91 5.81
CA VAL A 111 -7.39 -13.08 4.59
C VAL A 111 -5.92 -12.74 4.87
N ASP A 112 -5.04 -13.66 4.53
CA ASP A 112 -3.60 -13.45 4.57
C ASP A 112 -3.16 -12.78 3.27
N LEU A 113 -2.82 -11.50 3.34
CA LEU A 113 -2.44 -10.70 2.16
C LEU A 113 -1.17 -11.21 1.49
N GLU A 114 -0.21 -11.72 2.25
CA GLU A 114 1.04 -12.28 1.71
C GLU A 114 0.74 -13.53 0.88
N LYS A 115 0.01 -14.49 1.46
CA LYS A 115 -0.40 -15.70 0.73
C LYS A 115 -1.28 -15.37 -0.47
N LEU A 116 -2.13 -14.37 -0.37
CA LEU A 116 -2.97 -13.93 -1.48
C LEU A 116 -2.12 -13.38 -2.64
N CYS A 117 -1.14 -12.53 -2.35
CA CYS A 117 -0.22 -12.02 -3.38
C CYS A 117 0.57 -13.16 -4.06
N LEU A 118 1.07 -14.12 -3.27
CA LEU A 118 1.74 -15.31 -3.80
C LEU A 118 0.79 -16.15 -4.67
N ALA A 119 -0.47 -16.31 -4.25
CA ALA A 119 -1.49 -17.02 -5.03
C ALA A 119 -1.87 -16.30 -6.34
N CYS A 120 -1.72 -14.97 -6.40
CA CYS A 120 -1.85 -14.20 -7.64
C CYS A 120 -0.66 -14.37 -8.60
N GLY A 121 0.38 -15.12 -8.21
CA GLY A 121 1.56 -15.40 -9.01
C GLY A 121 2.73 -14.45 -8.79
N VAL A 122 2.67 -13.56 -7.81
CA VAL A 122 3.80 -12.71 -7.42
C VAL A 122 4.90 -13.56 -6.79
N SER A 123 6.12 -13.44 -7.29
CA SER A 123 7.28 -14.20 -6.76
C SER A 123 8.03 -13.46 -5.65
N HIS A 124 7.85 -12.15 -5.56
CA HIS A 124 8.59 -11.28 -4.64
C HIS A 124 7.60 -10.51 -3.75
N VAL A 125 7.41 -11.01 -2.52
CA VAL A 125 6.54 -10.37 -1.53
C VAL A 125 7.38 -10.12 -0.27
N THR A 126 7.49 -8.85 0.11
CA THR A 126 8.25 -8.41 1.28
C THR A 126 7.31 -7.77 2.29
N VAL A 127 7.31 -8.25 3.53
CA VAL A 127 6.52 -7.66 4.62
C VAL A 127 7.46 -6.87 5.53
N VAL A 128 7.12 -5.62 5.81
CA VAL A 128 7.96 -4.71 6.60
C VAL A 128 7.11 -3.83 7.54
N ASP A 129 7.64 -3.53 8.72
CA ASP A 129 7.05 -2.52 9.61
C ASP A 129 7.42 -1.12 9.09
N PRO A 130 6.46 -0.27 8.72
CA PRO A 130 6.73 1.08 8.21
C PRO A 130 7.40 2.01 9.23
N PHE A 131 7.44 1.67 10.52
CA PHE A 131 8.16 2.42 11.55
C PHE A 131 9.65 2.09 11.58
N ASP A 132 10.09 0.96 11.01
CA ASP A 132 11.48 0.74 10.68
C ASP A 132 11.78 1.41 9.33
N LEU A 133 12.09 2.70 9.38
CA LEU A 133 12.33 3.50 8.19
C LEU A 133 13.50 2.97 7.33
N LYS A 134 14.51 2.36 7.96
CA LYS A 134 15.66 1.80 7.22
C LYS A 134 15.27 0.54 6.47
N ALA A 135 14.55 -0.37 7.12
CA ALA A 135 14.05 -1.58 6.49
C ALA A 135 13.05 -1.24 5.36
N MET A 136 12.17 -0.26 5.60
CA MET A 136 11.21 0.20 4.59
C MET A 136 11.89 0.82 3.37
N GLU A 137 12.88 1.69 3.60
CA GLU A 137 13.67 2.29 2.52
C GLU A 137 14.42 1.24 1.71
N GLN A 138 15.03 0.25 2.40
CA GLN A 138 15.75 -0.83 1.73
C GLN A 138 14.81 -1.71 0.92
N ALA A 139 13.68 -2.11 1.49
CA ALA A 139 12.67 -2.91 0.78
C ALA A 139 12.19 -2.20 -0.50
N LEU A 140 11.89 -0.90 -0.43
CA LEU A 140 11.48 -0.16 -1.61
C LEU A 140 12.59 -0.06 -2.67
N LYS A 141 13.86 0.13 -2.26
CA LYS A 141 15.00 0.14 -3.19
C LYS A 141 15.17 -1.21 -3.90
N ASP A 142 15.11 -2.29 -3.14
CA ASP A 142 15.32 -3.63 -3.68
C ASP A 142 14.18 -4.04 -4.61
N GLU A 143 12.93 -3.78 -4.22
CA GLU A 143 11.77 -4.21 -4.98
C GLU A 143 11.55 -3.34 -6.23
N THR A 144 11.80 -2.02 -6.18
CA THR A 144 11.66 -1.14 -7.36
C THR A 144 12.79 -1.30 -8.39
N ALA A 145 13.85 -2.00 -8.04
CA ALA A 145 14.93 -2.35 -8.97
C ALA A 145 14.71 -3.67 -9.72
N ARG A 146 13.65 -4.43 -9.33
CA ARG A 146 13.37 -5.73 -9.96
C ARG A 146 12.76 -5.57 -11.36
N ASP A 147 13.08 -6.49 -12.23
CA ASP A 147 12.48 -6.60 -13.57
C ASP A 147 11.30 -7.58 -13.56
N ALA A 148 10.44 -7.47 -12.55
CA ALA A 148 9.26 -8.30 -12.33
C ALA A 148 8.27 -7.57 -11.42
N VAL A 149 7.02 -8.04 -11.42
CA VAL A 149 6.04 -7.57 -10.42
C VAL A 149 6.50 -7.97 -9.03
N SER A 150 6.58 -6.98 -8.15
CA SER A 150 6.91 -7.19 -6.73
C SER A 150 5.90 -6.51 -5.82
N VAL A 151 5.76 -7.02 -4.60
CA VAL A 151 4.82 -6.48 -3.60
C VAL A 151 5.56 -6.20 -2.29
N VAL A 152 5.41 -4.99 -1.78
CA VAL A 152 5.80 -4.62 -0.42
C VAL A 152 4.53 -4.46 0.41
N ILE A 153 4.43 -5.17 1.54
CA ILE A 153 3.32 -5.02 2.49
C ILE A 153 3.85 -4.26 3.70
N ALA A 154 3.51 -2.98 3.80
CA ALA A 154 3.81 -2.17 4.96
C ALA A 154 2.76 -2.45 6.05
N ARG A 155 3.11 -3.30 7.01
CA ARG A 155 2.18 -3.84 8.00
C ARG A 155 2.38 -3.21 9.36
N ARG A 156 1.39 -2.42 9.77
CA ARG A 156 1.27 -1.91 11.15
C ARG A 156 -0.17 -1.49 11.42
N PRO A 157 -0.78 -1.87 12.56
CA PRO A 157 -2.11 -1.41 12.93
C PRO A 157 -2.21 0.11 12.91
N CYS A 158 -3.39 0.62 12.53
CA CYS A 158 -3.66 2.05 12.55
C CYS A 158 -3.48 2.60 13.98
N ALA A 159 -2.72 3.67 14.13
CA ALA A 159 -2.45 4.29 15.42
C ALA A 159 -3.73 4.70 16.18
N LEU A 160 -4.84 4.95 15.46
CA LEU A 160 -6.12 5.29 16.08
C LEU A 160 -6.84 4.08 16.70
N LEU A 161 -6.39 2.86 16.43
CA LEU A 161 -6.89 1.64 17.09
C LEU A 161 -6.22 1.40 18.44
N GLU A 162 -5.03 1.95 18.65
CA GLU A 162 -4.29 1.83 19.90
C GLU A 162 -4.75 2.93 20.85
N LYS A 163 -5.39 2.53 21.97
CA LYS A 163 -5.67 3.48 23.06
C LYS A 163 -4.37 3.71 23.82
N THR A 164 -3.73 4.85 23.60
CA THR A 164 -2.60 5.24 24.43
C THR A 164 -3.09 5.66 25.79
N THR A 165 -2.45 5.14 26.85
CA THR A 165 -2.65 5.60 28.22
C THR A 165 -1.74 6.78 28.57
N GLU A 166 -0.90 7.19 27.65
CA GLU A 166 0.01 8.32 27.85
C GLU A 166 -0.76 9.66 27.80
N PRO A 167 -0.43 10.60 28.69
CA PRO A 167 -1.04 11.92 28.66
C PRO A 167 -0.71 12.61 27.31
N PRO A 168 -1.63 13.44 26.78
CA PRO A 168 -1.38 14.16 25.53
C PRO A 168 -0.14 15.05 25.68
N TYR A 169 0.66 15.14 24.62
CA TYR A 169 1.80 16.05 24.57
C TYR A 169 1.35 17.49 24.88
N ARG A 170 2.03 18.13 25.81
CA ARG A 170 1.82 19.54 26.10
C ARG A 170 2.68 20.37 25.18
N ILE A 171 2.05 21.17 24.33
CA ILE A 171 2.77 22.11 23.46
C ILE A 171 2.98 23.38 24.26
N ASP A 172 4.18 23.58 24.80
CA ASP A 172 4.57 24.82 25.43
C ASP A 172 5.22 25.71 24.37
N ASN A 173 4.49 26.73 23.93
CA ASN A 173 4.94 27.84 23.08
C ASN A 173 5.93 27.47 21.97
N CYS A 174 5.43 27.18 20.79
CA CYS A 174 6.23 27.29 19.57
C CYS A 174 6.65 28.76 19.37
N LYS A 175 7.93 29.08 19.64
CA LYS A 175 8.55 30.29 19.19
C LYS A 175 9.03 30.15 17.76
#